data_50364fd9e17e1e83fcfe0474c5bb1e8c
#
_entry.id   50364fd9e17e1e83fcfe0474c5bb1e8c
#
_cell.length_a   1.000
_cell.length_b   1.000
_cell.length_c   1.000
_cell.angle_alpha   90.00
_cell.angle_beta   90.00
_cell.angle_gamma   90.00
#
_symmetry.space_group_name_H-M   'P 1'
#
loop_
_entity.id
_entity.type
_entity.pdbx_description
1 polymer ?
#
loop_
_entity_poly.entity_id
_entity_poly.type
_entity_poly.pdbx_seq_one_letter_code
_entity_poly.pdbx_strand_id
1 'polypeptide(L)'
;MLERISQHDHKVIADLVKDVRIPAEHFNLDGKYTIYAICPNPTCHRSYKPSFLPDNTVPQYPSHCNYSRFPGAVCKERLLRSKTFGGRPLSVPIKPFLYFDFKDWLANLLSRPGFEEKMDNAWRNSDIRGNQQEMQDIFDGNLLRNFTGPDGKRFGTGKAVGEYVFSLNVDFFNPNGNKAAGKSFSCGIVAMVCLNLPPELRYQPENMYLAGIIPGPAEPPTACINNYIRPLVDDLLDFWTPGVRFSRTHQFHHGRLVLCALVAVVSDLPASRKVAGFASHNHEFFCSICYCKKDKKDKKDKNDKKNKKDKNSGYGNTDYGSWRRRGDRDWRESAEKWLNAPDARAEQAAFDSSGLRWSELLRLPYFDPSRFVVLDAMHNLFLGLINFHFCDLLGYRPSSSKKEDIIVLPITFSDDWKEFKETEQGSVEKILRYLQSPIATELEAEREIWHRRFTSCHNRALWFACKELKLVPLSTDVKQLMKKEWADILIDWVRCIALSFYSVLTQLILEENAFRSTSANAHRGPCRIAR
;
A
#
# COMPACT_ATOMS: atom_id res chain seq x y z
N MET A 1 -27.78 -9.06 13.82
CA MET A 1 -27.44 -10.48 13.68
C MET A 1 -27.92 -11.31 14.87
N LEU A 2 -27.70 -10.85 16.11
CA LEU A 2 -28.13 -11.54 17.35
C LEU A 2 -29.66 -11.62 17.54
N GLU A 3 -30.44 -10.68 16.99
CA GLU A 3 -31.90 -10.66 17.09
C GLU A 3 -32.66 -11.74 16.29
N ARG A 4 -31.96 -12.51 15.46
CA ARG A 4 -32.56 -13.60 14.64
C ARG A 4 -32.28 -15.00 15.19
N ILE A 5 -31.64 -15.11 16.34
CA ILE A 5 -31.36 -16.40 16.98
C ILE A 5 -32.59 -16.78 17.80
N SER A 6 -33.20 -17.94 17.50
CA SER A 6 -34.40 -18.41 18.15
C SER A 6 -34.17 -18.68 19.64
N GLN A 7 -35.23 -18.66 20.43
CA GLN A 7 -35.17 -18.94 21.88
C GLN A 7 -34.55 -20.31 22.24
N HIS A 8 -34.38 -21.22 21.27
CA HIS A 8 -33.75 -22.52 21.47
C HIS A 8 -32.23 -22.45 21.66
N ASP A 9 -31.61 -21.33 21.27
CA ASP A 9 -30.14 -21.16 21.23
C ASP A 9 -29.56 -20.38 22.41
N HIS A 10 -30.35 -20.16 23.49
CA HIS A 10 -29.85 -19.41 24.66
C HIS A 10 -28.58 -20.00 25.29
N LYS A 11 -28.40 -21.33 25.22
CA LYS A 11 -27.19 -21.98 25.74
C LYS A 11 -25.98 -21.70 24.85
N VAL A 12 -26.20 -21.70 23.54
CA VAL A 12 -25.17 -21.36 22.56
C VAL A 12 -24.75 -19.89 22.71
N ILE A 13 -25.73 -18.99 22.92
CA ILE A 13 -25.44 -17.56 23.15
C ILE A 13 -24.61 -17.36 24.43
N ALA A 14 -24.89 -18.10 25.50
CA ALA A 14 -24.12 -18.00 26.74
C ALA A 14 -22.69 -18.50 26.62
N ASP A 15 -22.43 -19.47 25.73
CA ASP A 15 -21.09 -20.00 25.42
C ASP A 15 -20.36 -19.17 24.36
N LEU A 16 -21.09 -18.47 23.47
CA LEU A 16 -20.56 -17.51 22.48
C LEU A 16 -19.68 -16.42 23.09
N VAL A 17 -19.96 -16.01 24.31
CA VAL A 17 -19.23 -14.94 24.99
C VAL A 17 -17.90 -15.41 25.56
N LYS A 18 -17.69 -16.73 25.72
CA LYS A 18 -16.51 -17.30 26.37
C LYS A 18 -15.36 -17.60 25.40
N ASP A 19 -15.67 -18.05 24.19
CA ASP A 19 -14.67 -18.41 23.19
C ASP A 19 -15.21 -18.19 21.76
N VAL A 20 -14.60 -17.28 21.02
CA VAL A 20 -14.98 -16.94 19.64
C VAL A 20 -14.91 -18.12 18.66
N ARG A 21 -14.17 -19.17 18.99
CA ARG A 21 -14.08 -20.38 18.17
C ARG A 21 -15.35 -21.20 18.15
N ILE A 22 -16.11 -21.17 19.26
CA ILE A 22 -17.38 -21.91 19.37
C ILE A 22 -18.41 -21.40 18.35
N PRO A 23 -18.69 -20.08 18.24
CA PRO A 23 -19.57 -19.57 17.19
C PRO A 23 -19.03 -19.78 15.78
N ALA A 24 -17.73 -19.63 15.58
CA ALA A 24 -17.13 -19.84 14.26
C ALA A 24 -17.37 -21.27 13.77
N GLU A 25 -17.16 -22.28 14.63
CA GLU A 25 -17.41 -23.68 14.33
C GLU A 25 -18.92 -23.99 14.18
N HIS A 26 -19.74 -23.56 15.14
CA HIS A 26 -21.19 -23.84 15.16
C HIS A 26 -21.93 -23.26 13.95
N PHE A 27 -21.58 -22.04 13.54
CA PHE A 27 -22.20 -21.37 12.40
C PHE A 27 -21.44 -21.57 11.10
N ASN A 28 -20.37 -22.38 11.10
CA ASN A 28 -19.50 -22.61 9.95
C ASN A 28 -19.04 -21.28 9.33
N LEU A 29 -18.58 -20.35 10.19
CA LEU A 29 -18.15 -19.01 9.77
C LEU A 29 -16.72 -19.00 9.21
N ASP A 30 -15.98 -20.07 9.42
CA ASP A 30 -14.64 -20.20 8.85
C ASP A 30 -14.74 -20.33 7.34
N GLY A 31 -14.10 -19.40 6.63
CA GLY A 31 -14.00 -19.47 5.19
C GLY A 31 -13.25 -20.72 4.73
N LYS A 32 -13.61 -21.25 3.58
CA LYS A 32 -12.89 -22.38 2.98
C LYS A 32 -11.46 -22.00 2.67
N TYR A 33 -10.52 -22.86 3.01
CA TYR A 33 -9.11 -22.68 2.70
C TYR A 33 -8.44 -23.98 2.27
N THR A 34 -7.38 -23.84 1.51
CA THR A 34 -6.49 -24.93 1.11
C THR A 34 -5.11 -24.71 1.71
N ILE A 35 -4.57 -25.73 2.39
CA ILE A 35 -3.20 -25.67 2.92
C ILE A 35 -2.27 -26.17 1.84
N TYR A 36 -1.38 -25.32 1.34
CA TYR A 36 -0.29 -25.70 0.45
C TYR A 36 0.97 -26.03 1.25
N ALA A 37 1.67 -27.10 0.88
CA ALA A 37 3.00 -27.36 1.41
C ALA A 37 4.03 -26.55 0.61
N ILE A 38 4.73 -25.63 1.28
CA ILE A 38 5.79 -24.83 0.65
C ILE A 38 7.14 -25.45 0.97
N CYS A 39 7.99 -25.56 -0.03
CA CYS A 39 9.38 -26.01 0.15
C CYS A 39 10.11 -25.04 1.10
N PRO A 40 10.69 -25.51 2.22
CA PRO A 40 11.36 -24.63 3.17
C PRO A 40 12.73 -24.12 2.69
N ASN A 41 13.27 -24.66 1.59
CA ASN A 41 14.52 -24.17 0.99
C ASN A 41 14.36 -22.68 0.60
N PRO A 42 15.24 -21.77 1.13
CA PRO A 42 15.11 -20.31 0.93
C PRO A 42 15.16 -19.86 -0.52
N THR A 43 15.70 -20.64 -1.44
CA THR A 43 15.82 -20.30 -2.86
C THR A 43 14.78 -21.00 -3.74
N CYS A 44 13.98 -21.91 -3.18
CA CYS A 44 13.01 -22.71 -3.93
C CYS A 44 11.56 -22.27 -3.72
N HIS A 45 11.07 -22.36 -2.49
CA HIS A 45 9.69 -22.03 -2.10
C HIS A 45 8.60 -22.68 -2.99
N ARG A 46 8.89 -23.79 -3.69
CA ARG A 46 7.89 -24.43 -4.55
C ARG A 46 6.66 -24.82 -3.73
N SER A 47 5.47 -24.50 -4.25
CA SER A 47 4.19 -24.81 -3.63
C SER A 47 3.62 -26.14 -4.15
N TYR A 48 3.06 -26.93 -3.24
CA TYR A 48 2.42 -28.22 -3.51
C TYR A 48 0.99 -28.17 -2.97
N LYS A 49 0.02 -28.28 -3.88
CA LYS A 49 -1.40 -28.41 -3.53
C LYS A 49 -1.63 -29.78 -2.88
N PRO A 50 -2.50 -29.90 -1.86
CA PRO A 50 -2.87 -31.21 -1.33
C PRO A 50 -3.59 -32.06 -2.38
N SER A 51 -3.33 -33.35 -2.36
CA SER A 51 -4.15 -34.36 -3.01
C SER A 51 -4.93 -35.14 -1.95
N PHE A 52 -6.05 -35.73 -2.31
CA PHE A 52 -6.89 -36.53 -1.43
C PHE A 52 -7.10 -37.90 -2.05
N LEU A 53 -7.05 -38.95 -1.24
CA LEU A 53 -7.46 -40.30 -1.66
C LEU A 53 -8.99 -40.36 -1.66
N PRO A 54 -9.61 -41.22 -2.50
CA PRO A 54 -11.07 -41.30 -2.67
C PRO A 54 -11.86 -41.42 -1.35
N ASP A 55 -11.32 -42.12 -0.38
CA ASP A 55 -11.98 -42.40 0.91
C ASP A 55 -11.30 -41.72 2.09
N ASN A 56 -10.44 -40.75 1.86
CA ASN A 56 -9.65 -40.12 2.91
C ASN A 56 -9.65 -38.60 2.82
N THR A 57 -10.11 -37.95 3.90
CA THR A 57 -10.11 -36.48 4.03
C THR A 57 -8.76 -35.91 4.45
N VAL A 58 -7.76 -36.76 4.77
CA VAL A 58 -6.41 -36.30 5.17
C VAL A 58 -5.62 -35.88 3.94
N PRO A 59 -5.15 -34.62 3.90
CA PRO A 59 -4.39 -34.11 2.76
C PRO A 59 -3.04 -34.82 2.61
N GLN A 60 -2.72 -35.22 1.39
CA GLN A 60 -1.46 -35.88 1.02
C GLN A 60 -0.56 -34.90 0.26
N TYR A 61 0.74 -34.96 0.57
CA TYR A 61 1.77 -34.16 -0.08
C TYR A 61 3.01 -35.03 -0.38
N PRO A 62 3.84 -34.65 -1.35
CA PRO A 62 5.16 -35.30 -1.51
C PRO A 62 6.00 -35.15 -0.25
N SER A 63 6.74 -36.18 0.11
CA SER A 63 7.65 -36.13 1.27
C SER A 63 8.82 -35.17 1.09
N HIS A 64 9.28 -35.02 -0.17
CA HIS A 64 10.40 -34.16 -0.57
C HIS A 64 10.05 -33.32 -1.78
N CYS A 65 10.71 -32.17 -1.92
CA CYS A 65 10.59 -31.28 -3.06
C CYS A 65 11.20 -31.92 -4.31
N ASN A 66 10.40 -32.07 -5.35
CA ASN A 66 10.82 -32.63 -6.65
C ASN A 66 11.03 -31.55 -7.72
N TYR A 67 11.02 -30.26 -7.32
CA TYR A 67 11.19 -29.16 -8.24
C TYR A 67 12.64 -29.00 -8.70
N SER A 68 12.79 -28.78 -9.99
CA SER A 68 14.05 -28.35 -10.61
C SER A 68 13.77 -27.10 -11.46
N ARG A 69 14.56 -26.06 -11.27
CA ARG A 69 14.48 -24.86 -12.12
C ARG A 69 15.15 -25.11 -13.46
N PHE A 70 16.27 -25.87 -13.44
CA PHE A 70 17.04 -26.25 -14.63
C PHE A 70 17.28 -27.77 -14.61
N PRO A 71 17.51 -28.39 -15.77
CA PRO A 71 17.80 -29.84 -15.84
C PRO A 71 18.91 -30.28 -14.87
N GLY A 72 18.69 -31.37 -14.17
CA GLY A 72 19.69 -32.03 -13.31
C GLY A 72 19.80 -31.52 -11.87
N ALA A 73 19.19 -30.40 -11.51
CA ALA A 73 19.30 -29.78 -10.17
C ALA A 73 17.97 -29.85 -9.38
N VAL A 74 17.57 -31.06 -8.97
CA VAL A 74 16.37 -31.25 -8.14
C VAL A 74 16.64 -30.80 -6.70
N CYS A 75 15.70 -30.04 -6.12
CA CYS A 75 15.84 -29.45 -4.79
C CYS A 75 15.96 -30.47 -3.66
N LYS A 76 15.17 -31.56 -3.65
CA LYS A 76 15.15 -32.64 -2.67
C LYS A 76 14.93 -32.26 -1.20
N GLU A 77 14.54 -31.00 -0.91
CA GLU A 77 14.28 -30.56 0.45
C GLU A 77 13.07 -31.26 1.05
N ARG A 78 13.13 -31.60 2.36
CA ARG A 78 12.02 -32.24 3.07
C ARG A 78 10.85 -31.31 3.22
N LEU A 79 9.63 -31.77 2.88
CA LEU A 79 8.40 -30.96 2.92
C LEU A 79 7.56 -31.18 4.17
N LEU A 80 7.67 -32.37 4.78
CA LEU A 80 6.77 -32.82 5.85
C LEU A 80 7.52 -33.07 7.15
N ARG A 81 6.84 -32.82 8.26
CA ARG A 81 7.25 -33.21 9.61
C ARG A 81 6.15 -34.03 10.27
N SER A 82 6.52 -34.94 11.16
CA SER A 82 5.56 -35.67 12.00
C SER A 82 5.09 -34.77 13.14
N LYS A 83 3.79 -34.74 13.39
CA LYS A 83 3.15 -34.10 14.53
C LYS A 83 2.11 -35.05 15.11
N THR A 84 2.10 -35.22 16.42
CA THR A 84 1.09 -36.07 17.09
C THR A 84 -0.17 -35.25 17.33
N PHE A 85 -1.31 -35.75 16.85
CA PHE A 85 -2.61 -35.15 17.07
C PHE A 85 -3.56 -36.26 17.57
N GLY A 86 -4.16 -36.07 18.76
CA GLY A 86 -5.02 -37.09 19.38
C GLY A 86 -4.36 -38.45 19.55
N GLY A 87 -3.05 -38.48 19.86
CA GLY A 87 -2.28 -39.73 20.03
C GLY A 87 -1.83 -40.41 18.71
N ARG A 88 -2.25 -39.89 17.54
CA ARG A 88 -1.88 -40.45 16.23
C ARG A 88 -0.84 -39.55 15.53
N PRO A 89 0.22 -40.15 14.93
CA PRO A 89 1.19 -39.41 14.15
C PRO A 89 0.54 -38.93 12.83
N LEU A 90 0.65 -37.64 12.55
CA LEU A 90 0.18 -37.01 11.32
C LEU A 90 1.35 -36.32 10.62
N SER A 91 1.47 -36.53 9.31
CA SER A 91 2.45 -35.82 8.48
C SER A 91 1.89 -34.49 8.06
N VAL A 92 2.51 -33.40 8.52
CA VAL A 92 2.08 -32.03 8.23
C VAL A 92 3.17 -31.24 7.52
N PRO A 93 2.83 -30.26 6.67
CA PRO A 93 3.82 -29.39 6.03
C PRO A 93 4.74 -28.70 7.05
N ILE A 94 6.05 -28.67 6.76
CA ILE A 94 7.03 -27.90 7.55
C ILE A 94 6.73 -26.41 7.41
N LYS A 95 6.42 -25.97 6.19
CA LYS A 95 6.08 -24.57 5.87
C LYS A 95 4.70 -24.53 5.20
N PRO A 96 3.61 -24.41 5.98
CA PRO A 96 2.25 -24.34 5.44
C PRO A 96 1.96 -22.93 4.90
N PHE A 97 1.28 -22.86 3.76
CA PHE A 97 0.67 -21.63 3.23
C PHE A 97 -0.84 -21.86 3.14
N LEU A 98 -1.59 -21.06 3.88
CA LEU A 98 -3.04 -21.09 3.88
C LEU A 98 -3.53 -20.17 2.77
N TYR A 99 -4.21 -20.75 1.78
CA TYR A 99 -4.88 -20.01 0.72
C TYR A 99 -6.39 -20.10 0.93
N PHE A 100 -7.04 -18.96 1.13
CA PHE A 100 -8.48 -18.87 1.30
C PHE A 100 -9.17 -18.90 -0.06
N ASP A 101 -10.30 -19.61 -0.16
CA ASP A 101 -11.03 -19.79 -1.41
C ASP A 101 -11.71 -18.48 -1.84
N PHE A 102 -11.31 -17.95 -2.98
CA PHE A 102 -11.85 -16.68 -3.50
C PHE A 102 -13.31 -16.81 -3.91
N LYS A 103 -13.73 -17.96 -4.44
CA LYS A 103 -15.11 -18.22 -4.84
C LYS A 103 -16.04 -18.24 -3.61
N ASP A 104 -15.59 -18.85 -2.52
CA ASP A 104 -16.34 -18.91 -1.26
C ASP A 104 -16.46 -17.52 -0.61
N TRP A 105 -15.39 -16.76 -0.56
CA TRP A 105 -15.42 -15.38 -0.05
C TRP A 105 -16.36 -14.50 -0.86
N LEU A 106 -16.30 -14.56 -2.20
CA LEU A 106 -17.18 -13.75 -3.05
C LEU A 106 -18.65 -14.18 -2.94
N ALA A 107 -18.92 -15.49 -2.80
CA ALA A 107 -20.27 -15.99 -2.51
C ALA A 107 -20.84 -15.38 -1.24
N ASN A 108 -20.01 -15.31 -0.17
CA ASN A 108 -20.40 -14.67 1.09
C ASN A 108 -20.68 -13.17 0.90
N LEU A 109 -19.84 -12.46 0.13
CA LEU A 109 -20.05 -11.03 -0.15
C LEU A 109 -21.36 -10.80 -0.91
N LEU A 110 -21.63 -11.59 -1.96
CA LEU A 110 -22.84 -11.51 -2.79
C LEU A 110 -24.12 -11.98 -2.06
N SER A 111 -23.99 -12.69 -0.94
CA SER A 111 -25.13 -13.10 -0.10
C SER A 111 -25.62 -11.97 0.81
N ARG A 112 -24.83 -10.92 1.00
CA ARG A 112 -25.15 -9.82 1.91
C ARG A 112 -26.15 -8.86 1.29
N PRO A 113 -27.22 -8.45 2.04
CA PRO A 113 -28.23 -7.52 1.54
C PRO A 113 -27.64 -6.20 1.03
N GLY A 114 -27.96 -5.81 -0.18
CA GLY A 114 -27.61 -4.52 -0.78
C GLY A 114 -26.15 -4.37 -1.25
N PHE A 115 -25.28 -5.37 -1.03
CA PHE A 115 -23.87 -5.29 -1.49
C PHE A 115 -23.78 -5.42 -3.01
N GLU A 116 -24.45 -6.41 -3.57
CA GLU A 116 -24.45 -6.68 -5.01
C GLU A 116 -24.95 -5.47 -5.81
N GLU A 117 -26.05 -4.84 -5.35
CA GLU A 117 -26.56 -3.61 -5.96
C GLU A 117 -25.55 -2.45 -5.92
N LYS A 118 -24.87 -2.24 -4.78
CA LYS A 118 -23.83 -1.22 -4.67
C LYS A 118 -22.68 -1.47 -5.64
N MET A 119 -22.27 -2.74 -5.77
CA MET A 119 -21.17 -3.13 -6.67
C MET A 119 -21.55 -2.92 -8.15
N ASP A 120 -22.76 -3.27 -8.55
CA ASP A 120 -23.25 -3.04 -9.91
C ASP A 120 -23.41 -1.54 -10.23
N ASN A 121 -23.79 -0.74 -9.24
CA ASN A 121 -23.97 0.70 -9.41
C ASN A 121 -22.64 1.46 -9.61
N ALA A 122 -21.49 0.91 -9.27
CA ALA A 122 -20.20 1.58 -9.46
C ALA A 122 -19.98 1.99 -10.94
N TRP A 123 -20.26 1.09 -11.87
CA TRP A 123 -20.15 1.36 -13.30
C TRP A 123 -21.20 2.37 -13.77
N ARG A 124 -22.46 2.18 -13.36
CA ARG A 124 -23.57 3.07 -13.70
C ARG A 124 -23.33 4.49 -13.22
N ASN A 125 -22.85 4.66 -11.99
CA ASN A 125 -22.57 5.97 -11.42
C ASN A 125 -21.48 6.70 -12.21
N SER A 126 -20.45 6.01 -12.66
CA SER A 126 -19.42 6.59 -13.52
C SER A 126 -20.00 7.02 -14.90
N ASP A 127 -20.88 6.21 -15.49
CA ASP A 127 -21.52 6.55 -16.77
C ASP A 127 -22.43 7.78 -16.63
N ILE A 128 -23.17 7.92 -15.53
CA ILE A 128 -24.01 9.09 -15.24
C ILE A 128 -23.15 10.35 -15.07
N ARG A 129 -22.00 10.26 -14.39
CA ARG A 129 -21.08 11.39 -14.23
C ARG A 129 -20.45 11.85 -15.54
N GLY A 130 -20.30 10.94 -16.49
CA GLY A 130 -19.72 11.28 -17.79
C GLY A 130 -18.27 11.74 -17.73
N ASN A 131 -17.85 12.60 -18.66
CA ASN A 131 -16.51 13.19 -18.72
C ASN A 131 -16.44 14.51 -17.90
N GLN A 132 -16.58 14.42 -16.60
CA GLN A 132 -16.40 15.57 -15.72
C GLN A 132 -14.92 15.89 -15.54
N GLN A 133 -14.58 17.16 -15.23
CA GLN A 133 -13.21 17.58 -14.92
C GLN A 133 -12.72 16.99 -13.58
N GLU A 134 -13.63 16.78 -12.63
CA GLU A 134 -13.33 16.25 -11.31
C GLU A 134 -13.69 14.76 -11.24
N MET A 135 -12.71 13.93 -10.92
CA MET A 135 -12.92 12.51 -10.69
C MET A 135 -13.41 12.30 -9.25
N GLN A 136 -14.53 11.60 -9.10
CA GLN A 136 -15.12 11.27 -7.79
C GLN A 136 -14.83 9.82 -7.36
N ASP A 137 -14.54 8.95 -8.32
CA ASP A 137 -14.14 7.57 -8.08
C ASP A 137 -13.13 7.11 -9.14
N ILE A 138 -12.41 6.03 -8.85
CA ILE A 138 -11.48 5.38 -9.79
C ILE A 138 -12.17 4.95 -11.08
N PHE A 139 -13.48 4.66 -11.05
CA PHE A 139 -14.28 4.32 -12.22
C PHE A 139 -14.41 5.46 -13.23
N ASP A 140 -14.14 6.70 -12.82
CA ASP A 140 -14.12 7.86 -13.70
C ASP A 140 -12.83 7.96 -14.52
N GLY A 141 -11.81 7.15 -14.15
CA GLY A 141 -10.54 7.10 -14.85
C GLY A 141 -10.61 6.36 -16.19
N ASN A 142 -9.83 6.83 -17.17
CA ASN A 142 -9.79 6.28 -18.52
C ASN A 142 -9.46 4.79 -18.58
N LEU A 143 -8.71 4.27 -17.61
CA LEU A 143 -8.35 2.85 -17.56
C LEU A 143 -9.61 1.98 -17.43
N LEU A 144 -10.46 2.27 -16.44
CA LEU A 144 -11.67 1.48 -16.21
C LEU A 144 -12.77 1.80 -17.23
N ARG A 145 -12.91 3.05 -17.65
CA ARG A 145 -13.89 3.42 -18.70
C ARG A 145 -13.69 2.68 -20.02
N ASN A 146 -12.43 2.35 -20.34
CA ASN A 146 -12.06 1.65 -21.58
C ASN A 146 -11.65 0.19 -21.33
N PHE A 147 -11.88 -0.34 -20.13
CA PHE A 147 -11.55 -1.73 -19.84
C PHE A 147 -12.51 -2.67 -20.52
N THR A 148 -11.98 -3.66 -21.26
CA THR A 148 -12.77 -4.62 -22.04
C THR A 148 -12.75 -6.00 -21.40
N GLY A 149 -13.88 -6.67 -21.46
CA GLY A 149 -14.07 -8.05 -21.02
C GLY A 149 -13.52 -9.09 -22.00
N PRO A 150 -13.65 -10.38 -21.65
CA PRO A 150 -13.17 -11.48 -22.50
C PRO A 150 -13.92 -11.57 -23.84
N ASP A 151 -15.12 -11.00 -23.92
CA ASP A 151 -15.92 -10.90 -25.14
C ASP A 151 -15.56 -9.69 -26.03
N GLY A 152 -14.56 -8.90 -25.65
CA GLY A 152 -14.13 -7.68 -26.33
C GLY A 152 -15.03 -6.48 -26.13
N LYS A 153 -16.13 -6.61 -25.37
CA LYS A 153 -17.00 -5.49 -25.01
C LYS A 153 -16.49 -4.77 -23.78
N ARG A 154 -16.99 -3.54 -23.57
CA ARG A 154 -16.70 -2.79 -22.36
C ARG A 154 -17.15 -3.57 -21.12
N PHE A 155 -16.26 -3.73 -20.14
CA PHE A 155 -16.54 -4.37 -18.87
C PHE A 155 -17.47 -3.48 -18.02
N GLY A 156 -18.39 -4.10 -17.28
CA GLY A 156 -19.33 -3.37 -16.41
C GLY A 156 -20.62 -2.92 -17.09
N THR A 157 -20.89 -3.34 -18.33
CA THR A 157 -22.12 -2.97 -19.06
C THR A 157 -23.22 -4.04 -18.99
N GLY A 158 -22.89 -5.25 -18.55
CA GLY A 158 -23.81 -6.38 -18.47
C GLY A 158 -24.75 -6.27 -17.27
N LYS A 159 -26.09 -6.20 -17.50
CA LYS A 159 -27.07 -6.19 -16.39
C LYS A 159 -27.26 -7.57 -15.76
N ALA A 160 -27.10 -8.65 -16.53
CA ALA A 160 -27.33 -10.02 -16.09
C ALA A 160 -26.05 -10.67 -15.50
N VAL A 161 -24.88 -10.18 -15.88
CA VAL A 161 -23.58 -10.68 -15.45
C VAL A 161 -23.02 -9.74 -14.38
N GLY A 162 -22.47 -10.29 -13.29
CA GLY A 162 -21.71 -9.51 -12.33
C GLY A 162 -20.30 -9.28 -12.87
N GLU A 163 -19.87 -8.05 -12.97
CA GLU A 163 -18.56 -7.68 -13.53
C GLU A 163 -17.81 -6.83 -12.52
N TYR A 164 -16.87 -7.48 -11.80
CA TYR A 164 -16.22 -6.86 -10.63
C TYR A 164 -14.70 -6.76 -10.82
N VAL A 165 -14.16 -5.63 -10.39
CA VAL A 165 -12.72 -5.33 -10.49
C VAL A 165 -12.09 -5.24 -9.11
N PHE A 166 -10.85 -5.70 -9.04
CA PHE A 166 -10.12 -5.81 -7.78
C PHE A 166 -8.75 -5.13 -7.85
N SER A 167 -8.29 -4.66 -6.71
CA SER A 167 -6.88 -4.35 -6.47
C SER A 167 -6.23 -5.42 -5.61
N LEU A 168 -4.97 -5.75 -5.89
CA LEU A 168 -4.13 -6.65 -5.12
C LEU A 168 -3.17 -5.84 -4.25
N ASN A 169 -3.09 -6.21 -2.98
CA ASN A 169 -2.07 -5.76 -2.04
C ASN A 169 -1.24 -6.95 -1.56
N VAL A 170 0.07 -6.78 -1.53
CA VAL A 170 1.00 -7.71 -0.88
C VAL A 170 1.88 -6.88 0.04
N ASP A 171 1.88 -7.21 1.32
CA ASP A 171 2.66 -6.50 2.33
C ASP A 171 3.41 -7.47 3.22
N PHE A 172 4.62 -7.06 3.67
CA PHE A 172 5.48 -7.83 4.55
C PHE A 172 5.72 -7.08 5.85
N PHE A 173 5.52 -7.74 6.96
CA PHE A 173 5.65 -7.14 8.28
C PHE A 173 6.26 -8.09 9.29
N ASN A 174 6.79 -7.51 10.37
CA ASN A 174 7.29 -8.26 11.51
C ASN A 174 6.20 -8.32 12.61
N PRO A 175 5.54 -9.48 12.84
CA PRO A 175 4.48 -9.60 13.83
C PRO A 175 4.97 -9.43 15.28
N ASN A 176 6.28 -9.56 15.53
CA ASN A 176 6.86 -9.40 16.86
C ASN A 176 7.25 -7.95 17.18
N GLY A 177 7.05 -7.01 16.24
CA GLY A 177 7.50 -5.62 16.37
C GLY A 177 9.02 -5.46 16.39
N ASN A 178 9.48 -4.21 16.31
CA ASN A 178 10.94 -3.91 16.22
C ASN A 178 11.71 -4.09 17.54
N LYS A 179 11.04 -4.36 18.67
CA LYS A 179 11.63 -4.35 20.02
C LYS A 179 11.77 -5.73 20.66
N ALA A 180 11.19 -6.77 20.09
CA ALA A 180 11.23 -8.10 20.70
C ALA A 180 12.50 -8.85 20.29
N ALA A 181 13.46 -8.90 21.18
CA ALA A 181 14.56 -9.90 21.24
C ALA A 181 15.37 -10.14 19.96
N GLY A 182 15.69 -9.09 19.18
CA GLY A 182 16.80 -9.15 18.20
C GLY A 182 16.64 -10.10 17.00
N LYS A 183 15.54 -10.84 16.87
CA LYS A 183 15.29 -11.71 15.70
C LYS A 183 14.34 -11.03 14.73
N SER A 184 14.88 -10.68 13.57
CA SER A 184 14.10 -10.28 12.41
C SER A 184 13.23 -11.46 11.96
N PHE A 185 11.91 -11.31 12.08
CA PHE A 185 10.92 -12.27 11.57
C PHE A 185 9.98 -11.51 10.63
N SER A 186 9.86 -11.97 9.40
CA SER A 186 8.96 -11.38 8.42
C SER A 186 7.95 -12.41 7.95
N CYS A 187 6.68 -12.03 7.95
CA CYS A 187 5.62 -12.74 7.24
C CYS A 187 4.92 -11.77 6.28
N GLY A 188 4.20 -12.31 5.31
CA GLY A 188 3.49 -11.48 4.34
C GLY A 188 2.02 -11.79 4.30
N ILE A 189 1.23 -10.81 3.88
CA ILE A 189 -0.19 -10.98 3.54
C ILE A 189 -0.38 -10.78 2.05
N VAL A 190 -1.33 -11.52 1.49
CA VAL A 190 -1.84 -11.34 0.13
C VAL A 190 -3.32 -11.06 0.27
N ALA A 191 -3.75 -9.87 -0.10
CA ALA A 191 -5.15 -9.44 0.04
C ALA A 191 -5.65 -8.77 -1.23
N MET A 192 -6.97 -8.82 -1.46
CA MET A 192 -7.62 -8.04 -2.51
C MET A 192 -8.76 -7.20 -1.95
N VAL A 193 -9.00 -6.08 -2.62
CA VAL A 193 -10.11 -5.17 -2.34
C VAL A 193 -11.00 -5.10 -3.55
N CYS A 194 -12.31 -5.31 -3.34
CA CYS A 194 -13.31 -5.11 -4.38
C CYS A 194 -13.52 -3.62 -4.63
N LEU A 195 -13.05 -3.14 -5.78
CA LEU A 195 -13.11 -1.72 -6.13
C LEU A 195 -14.54 -1.26 -6.49
N ASN A 196 -15.45 -2.19 -6.80
CA ASN A 196 -16.85 -1.89 -7.06
C ASN A 196 -17.63 -1.48 -5.80
N LEU A 197 -17.12 -1.80 -4.61
CA LEU A 197 -17.72 -1.29 -3.38
C LEU A 197 -17.52 0.22 -3.25
N PRO A 198 -18.48 0.97 -2.70
CA PRO A 198 -18.29 2.37 -2.35
C PRO A 198 -17.05 2.58 -1.46
N PRO A 199 -16.35 3.73 -1.54
CA PRO A 199 -15.14 4.00 -0.77
C PRO A 199 -15.27 3.74 0.73
N GLU A 200 -16.44 4.03 1.32
CA GLU A 200 -16.73 3.85 2.75
C GLU A 200 -16.76 2.38 3.18
N LEU A 201 -17.06 1.47 2.25
CA LEU A 201 -17.14 0.03 2.49
C LEU A 201 -15.90 -0.72 1.99
N ARG A 202 -15.24 -0.18 0.98
CA ARG A 202 -14.18 -0.84 0.19
C ARG A 202 -13.04 -1.35 1.05
N TYR A 203 -12.63 -0.59 2.06
CA TYR A 203 -11.47 -0.87 2.91
C TYR A 203 -11.83 -1.34 4.33
N GLN A 204 -13.11 -1.63 4.60
CA GLN A 204 -13.49 -2.25 5.86
C GLN A 204 -12.96 -3.69 5.88
N PRO A 205 -12.31 -4.14 6.97
CA PRO A 205 -11.66 -5.46 7.04
C PRO A 205 -12.57 -6.63 6.68
N GLU A 206 -13.85 -6.56 7.06
CA GLU A 206 -14.88 -7.56 6.76
C GLU A 206 -15.27 -7.62 5.26
N ASN A 207 -14.87 -6.62 4.47
CA ASN A 207 -15.12 -6.51 3.04
C ASN A 207 -13.85 -6.72 2.22
N MET A 208 -12.71 -6.93 2.88
CA MET A 208 -11.45 -7.24 2.22
C MET A 208 -11.26 -8.75 2.10
N TYR A 209 -10.77 -9.21 0.96
CA TYR A 209 -10.43 -10.60 0.77
C TYR A 209 -8.99 -10.86 1.17
N LEU A 210 -8.78 -11.68 2.19
CA LEU A 210 -7.47 -12.22 2.54
C LEU A 210 -7.23 -13.49 1.73
N ALA A 211 -6.39 -13.42 0.69
CA ALA A 211 -6.06 -14.57 -0.14
C ALA A 211 -5.12 -15.55 0.61
N GLY A 212 -4.20 -15.02 1.41
CA GLY A 212 -3.33 -15.90 2.18
C GLY A 212 -2.27 -15.20 2.99
N ILE A 213 -1.62 -15.97 3.88
CA ILE A 213 -0.54 -15.50 4.73
C ILE A 213 0.76 -16.21 4.35
N ILE A 214 1.71 -15.45 3.82
CA ILE A 214 3.04 -15.96 3.43
C ILE A 214 3.86 -16.23 4.70
N PRO A 215 4.24 -17.49 4.96
CA PRO A 215 4.92 -17.84 6.20
C PRO A 215 6.37 -17.39 6.22
N GLY A 216 6.79 -16.80 7.35
CA GLY A 216 8.18 -16.45 7.62
C GLY A 216 9.15 -17.64 7.69
N PRO A 217 10.34 -17.47 8.32
CA PRO A 217 10.81 -16.25 9.02
C PRO A 217 11.36 -15.13 8.10
N ALA A 218 11.67 -15.41 6.85
CA ALA A 218 12.19 -14.46 5.89
C ALA A 218 11.23 -14.30 4.70
N GLU A 219 11.26 -13.14 4.08
CA GLU A 219 10.53 -12.90 2.84
C GLU A 219 11.02 -13.81 1.72
N PRO A 220 10.12 -14.32 0.87
CA PRO A 220 10.52 -15.08 -0.31
C PRO A 220 11.33 -14.20 -1.27
N PRO A 221 12.35 -14.77 -1.96
CA PRO A 221 13.00 -14.11 -3.09
C PRO A 221 11.97 -13.68 -4.16
N THR A 222 12.32 -12.66 -4.96
CA THR A 222 11.40 -12.10 -5.99
C THR A 222 10.85 -13.17 -6.93
N ALA A 223 11.66 -14.12 -7.39
CA ALA A 223 11.18 -15.20 -8.25
C ALA A 223 10.23 -16.18 -7.53
N CYS A 224 10.38 -16.31 -6.21
CA CYS A 224 9.61 -17.27 -5.41
C CYS A 224 8.24 -16.78 -4.99
N ILE A 225 7.97 -15.45 -5.05
CA ILE A 225 6.65 -14.88 -4.74
C ILE A 225 5.55 -15.49 -5.61
N ASN A 226 5.89 -15.86 -6.83
CA ASN A 226 5.01 -16.52 -7.78
C ASN A 226 4.33 -17.76 -7.21
N ASN A 227 4.99 -18.52 -6.34
CA ASN A 227 4.43 -19.73 -5.73
C ASN A 227 3.26 -19.43 -4.78
N TYR A 228 3.20 -18.21 -4.24
CA TYR A 228 2.13 -17.75 -3.34
C TYR A 228 1.01 -17.04 -4.09
N ILE A 229 1.33 -16.39 -5.22
CA ILE A 229 0.35 -15.66 -6.04
C ILE A 229 -0.39 -16.62 -7.00
N ARG A 230 0.23 -17.74 -7.39
CA ARG A 230 -0.32 -18.69 -8.37
C ARG A 230 -1.75 -19.15 -8.06
N PRO A 231 -2.11 -19.59 -6.83
CA PRO A 231 -3.48 -20.04 -6.55
C PRO A 231 -4.52 -18.93 -6.80
N LEU A 232 -4.18 -17.69 -6.47
CA LEU A 232 -5.03 -16.53 -6.73
C LEU A 232 -5.19 -16.26 -8.22
N VAL A 233 -4.09 -16.37 -8.99
CA VAL A 233 -4.14 -16.20 -10.45
C VAL A 233 -4.96 -17.31 -11.10
N ASP A 234 -4.89 -18.54 -10.60
CA ASP A 234 -5.71 -19.66 -11.09
C ASP A 234 -7.21 -19.35 -10.91
N ASP A 235 -7.61 -18.87 -9.72
CA ASP A 235 -9.00 -18.46 -9.49
C ASP A 235 -9.40 -17.26 -10.36
N LEU A 236 -8.54 -16.26 -10.54
CA LEU A 236 -8.82 -15.11 -11.41
C LEU A 236 -8.97 -15.50 -12.88
N LEU A 237 -8.24 -16.51 -13.35
CA LEU A 237 -8.42 -17.06 -14.70
C LEU A 237 -9.78 -17.73 -14.85
N ASP A 238 -10.22 -18.51 -13.86
CA ASP A 238 -11.56 -19.11 -13.84
C ASP A 238 -12.65 -18.02 -13.87
N PHE A 239 -12.46 -16.94 -13.11
CA PHE A 239 -13.39 -15.80 -13.11
C PHE A 239 -13.33 -14.96 -14.39
N TRP A 240 -12.21 -14.95 -15.11
CA TRP A 240 -12.11 -14.23 -16.36
C TRP A 240 -12.79 -14.99 -17.51
N THR A 241 -12.49 -16.26 -17.67
CA THR A 241 -13.06 -17.12 -18.71
C THR A 241 -13.07 -18.58 -18.23
N PRO A 242 -14.24 -19.21 -18.12
CA PRO A 242 -15.58 -18.81 -18.62
C PRO A 242 -16.38 -17.91 -17.66
N GLY A 243 -15.85 -17.53 -16.52
CA GLY A 243 -16.57 -16.93 -15.41
C GLY A 243 -17.10 -17.97 -14.41
N VAL A 244 -17.49 -17.51 -13.24
CA VAL A 244 -18.00 -18.38 -12.16
C VAL A 244 -19.50 -18.14 -11.99
N ARG A 245 -20.28 -19.24 -12.07
CA ARG A 245 -21.72 -19.18 -11.84
C ARG A 245 -22.04 -19.48 -10.39
N PHE A 246 -22.57 -18.50 -9.69
CA PHE A 246 -23.16 -18.68 -8.38
C PHE A 246 -24.60 -19.14 -8.55
N SER A 247 -24.98 -20.23 -7.88
CA SER A 247 -26.32 -20.81 -7.98
C SER A 247 -27.41 -19.91 -7.40
N ARG A 248 -27.03 -19.06 -6.44
CA ARG A 248 -27.90 -18.07 -5.80
C ARG A 248 -27.06 -16.93 -5.21
N THR A 249 -27.54 -15.69 -5.39
CA THR A 249 -27.03 -14.51 -4.67
C THR A 249 -28.19 -13.85 -3.90
N HIS A 250 -27.91 -12.76 -3.16
CA HIS A 250 -29.00 -12.04 -2.50
C HIS A 250 -30.00 -11.46 -3.50
N GLN A 251 -29.51 -10.89 -4.62
CA GLN A 251 -30.32 -10.23 -5.63
C GLN A 251 -30.84 -11.19 -6.70
N PHE A 252 -30.09 -12.24 -7.04
CA PHE A 252 -30.42 -13.20 -8.10
C PHE A 252 -30.68 -14.60 -7.52
N HIS A 253 -31.94 -14.90 -7.21
CA HIS A 253 -32.33 -16.17 -6.58
C HIS A 253 -32.15 -17.40 -7.49
N HIS A 254 -32.10 -17.21 -8.83
CA HIS A 254 -31.87 -18.26 -9.81
C HIS A 254 -30.41 -18.34 -10.29
N GLY A 255 -29.54 -17.65 -9.56
CA GLY A 255 -28.11 -17.61 -9.81
C GLY A 255 -27.68 -16.58 -10.84
N ARG A 256 -26.38 -16.27 -10.80
CA ARG A 256 -25.74 -15.25 -11.63
C ARG A 256 -24.35 -15.69 -12.07
N LEU A 257 -24.01 -15.43 -13.32
CA LEU A 257 -22.64 -15.51 -13.80
C LEU A 257 -21.87 -14.28 -13.31
N VAL A 258 -20.66 -14.48 -12.83
CA VAL A 258 -19.78 -13.41 -12.33
C VAL A 258 -18.42 -13.51 -13.00
N LEU A 259 -17.96 -12.38 -13.51
CA LEU A 259 -16.60 -12.16 -14.03
C LEU A 259 -15.85 -11.28 -13.06
N CYS A 260 -14.56 -11.58 -12.85
CA CYS A 260 -13.69 -10.75 -12.01
C CYS A 260 -12.39 -10.45 -12.75
N ALA A 261 -11.88 -9.23 -12.56
CA ALA A 261 -10.60 -8.82 -13.11
C ALA A 261 -9.75 -8.10 -12.05
N LEU A 262 -8.46 -8.40 -12.03
CA LEU A 262 -7.45 -7.68 -11.25
C LEU A 262 -6.94 -6.51 -12.08
N VAL A 263 -7.23 -5.27 -11.68
CA VAL A 263 -6.92 -4.06 -12.46
C VAL A 263 -5.90 -3.14 -11.80
N ALA A 264 -5.48 -3.48 -10.57
CA ALA A 264 -4.44 -2.71 -9.88
C ALA A 264 -3.64 -3.61 -8.94
N VAL A 265 -2.32 -3.37 -8.84
CA VAL A 265 -1.45 -3.84 -7.77
C VAL A 265 -1.02 -2.60 -6.99
N VAL A 266 -1.49 -2.50 -5.74
CA VAL A 266 -1.26 -1.35 -4.85
C VAL A 266 -0.56 -1.87 -3.60
N SER A 267 0.73 -1.68 -3.52
CA SER A 267 1.59 -2.09 -2.40
C SER A 267 2.72 -1.09 -2.24
N ASP A 268 3.50 -1.20 -1.18
CA ASP A 268 4.75 -0.45 -1.13
C ASP A 268 5.63 -0.75 -2.35
N LEU A 269 6.55 0.15 -2.68
CA LEU A 269 7.35 0.03 -3.89
C LEU A 269 8.18 -1.27 -3.97
N PRO A 270 8.82 -1.76 -2.88
CA PRO A 270 9.50 -3.05 -2.85
C PRO A 270 8.57 -4.24 -3.15
N ALA A 271 7.41 -4.31 -2.52
CA ALA A 271 6.47 -5.42 -2.71
C ALA A 271 5.81 -5.38 -4.09
N SER A 272 5.38 -4.20 -4.57
CA SER A 272 4.84 -4.01 -5.93
C SER A 272 5.82 -4.50 -6.99
N ARG A 273 7.10 -4.13 -6.86
CA ARG A 273 8.17 -4.59 -7.76
C ARG A 273 8.38 -6.10 -7.68
N LYS A 274 8.37 -6.66 -6.48
CA LYS A 274 8.53 -8.09 -6.24
C LYS A 274 7.39 -8.87 -6.92
N VAL A 275 6.14 -8.46 -6.74
CA VAL A 275 4.95 -9.11 -7.31
C VAL A 275 4.92 -8.97 -8.83
N ALA A 276 5.28 -7.81 -9.37
CA ALA A 276 5.32 -7.58 -10.82
C ALA A 276 6.55 -8.21 -11.51
N GLY A 277 7.49 -8.81 -10.76
CA GLY A 277 8.72 -9.38 -11.31
C GLY A 277 9.76 -8.34 -11.70
N PHE A 278 9.64 -7.09 -11.23
CA PHE A 278 10.56 -6.01 -11.56
C PHE A 278 11.76 -5.95 -10.61
N ALA A 279 12.90 -5.47 -11.13
CA ALA A 279 14.12 -5.28 -10.36
C ALA A 279 13.95 -4.24 -9.24
N SER A 280 14.76 -4.36 -8.18
CA SER A 280 14.81 -3.37 -7.11
C SER A 280 15.26 -2.00 -7.64
N HIS A 281 15.00 -0.94 -6.85
CA HIS A 281 15.42 0.43 -7.17
C HIS A 281 16.95 0.60 -7.30
N ASN A 282 17.74 -0.38 -6.80
CA ASN A 282 19.20 -0.38 -6.93
C ASN A 282 19.72 -0.93 -8.25
N HIS A 283 18.86 -1.55 -9.05
CA HIS A 283 19.23 -2.08 -10.37
C HIS A 283 19.54 -0.97 -11.37
N GLU A 284 20.27 -1.27 -12.46
CA GLU A 284 20.52 -0.35 -13.55
C GLU A 284 19.21 0.21 -14.13
N PHE A 285 18.24 -0.66 -14.41
CA PHE A 285 16.88 -0.25 -14.74
C PHE A 285 16.07 -0.01 -13.45
N PHE A 286 16.06 1.22 -12.97
CA PHE A 286 15.38 1.58 -11.72
C PHE A 286 13.90 1.93 -11.90
N CYS A 287 13.48 2.31 -13.11
CA CYS A 287 12.11 2.70 -13.40
C CYS A 287 11.28 1.53 -13.94
N SER A 288 10.13 1.25 -13.34
CA SER A 288 9.19 0.22 -13.81
C SER A 288 8.36 0.69 -15.03
N ILE A 289 8.23 2.01 -15.22
CA ILE A 289 7.35 2.60 -16.25
C ILE A 289 8.12 2.89 -17.55
N CYS A 290 9.43 3.16 -17.48
CA CYS A 290 10.24 3.54 -18.62
C CYS A 290 11.60 2.83 -18.62
N TYR A 291 12.33 2.97 -19.72
CA TYR A 291 13.68 2.39 -19.90
C TYR A 291 14.79 3.25 -19.32
N CYS A 292 14.50 4.14 -18.38
CA CYS A 292 15.53 4.93 -17.70
C CYS A 292 16.52 4.05 -16.96
N LYS A 293 17.78 4.36 -17.13
CA LYS A 293 18.93 3.68 -16.52
C LYS A 293 19.65 4.64 -15.58
N LYS A 294 20.27 4.06 -14.54
CA LYS A 294 21.27 4.78 -13.76
C LYS A 294 22.52 4.99 -14.59
N ASP A 295 23.10 6.17 -14.51
CA ASP A 295 24.39 6.43 -15.12
C ASP A 295 25.44 5.50 -14.51
N LYS A 296 26.19 4.82 -15.33
CA LYS A 296 27.35 4.05 -14.88
C LYS A 296 28.39 5.07 -14.40
N LYS A 297 28.59 5.16 -13.09
CA LYS A 297 29.76 5.89 -12.58
C LYS A 297 31.01 5.28 -13.24
N ASP A 298 31.77 6.09 -13.94
CA ASP A 298 33.06 5.68 -14.47
C ASP A 298 33.87 5.06 -13.34
N LYS A 299 34.27 3.79 -13.54
CA LYS A 299 35.04 3.02 -12.54
C LYS A 299 36.42 3.60 -12.27
N LYS A 300 36.79 4.72 -12.94
CA LYS A 300 38.12 5.33 -12.90
C LYS A 300 38.38 6.22 -11.69
N ASP A 301 37.39 6.74 -11.00
CA ASP A 301 37.61 7.67 -9.87
C ASP A 301 37.55 7.01 -8.48
N LYS A 302 38.30 5.91 -8.28
CA LYS A 302 38.45 5.32 -6.95
C LYS A 302 39.32 6.15 -5.98
N ASN A 303 40.04 7.18 -6.45
CA ASN A 303 41.00 7.95 -5.66
C ASN A 303 40.50 9.32 -5.15
N ASP A 304 39.32 9.77 -5.52
CA ASP A 304 38.79 11.05 -5.06
C ASP A 304 38.01 10.89 -3.76
N LYS A 305 38.75 10.94 -2.62
CA LYS A 305 38.20 10.86 -1.27
C LYS A 305 37.41 12.10 -0.83
N LYS A 306 37.37 13.17 -1.63
CA LYS A 306 36.72 14.45 -1.26
C LYS A 306 35.25 14.54 -1.62
N ASN A 307 34.73 13.74 -2.53
CA ASN A 307 33.33 13.81 -2.99
C ASN A 307 32.44 12.68 -2.45
N LYS A 308 32.52 12.39 -1.14
CA LYS A 308 31.63 11.40 -0.51
C LYS A 308 30.15 11.82 -0.40
N LYS A 309 29.81 13.09 -0.71
CA LYS A 309 28.43 13.61 -0.62
C LYS A 309 27.58 13.35 -1.86
N ASP A 310 28.14 13.07 -3.03
CA ASP A 310 27.39 12.89 -4.28
C ASP A 310 27.23 11.42 -4.70
N LYS A 311 27.10 10.51 -3.74
CA LYS A 311 26.90 9.07 -4.05
C LYS A 311 25.57 8.73 -4.70
N ASN A 312 24.66 9.67 -4.87
CA ASN A 312 23.29 9.46 -5.39
C ASN A 312 22.98 10.14 -6.73
N SER A 313 23.92 10.77 -7.39
CA SER A 313 23.72 11.39 -8.70
C SER A 313 23.76 10.37 -9.85
N GLY A 314 22.82 9.45 -9.88
CA GLY A 314 22.74 8.45 -10.94
C GLY A 314 21.50 8.59 -11.83
N TYR A 315 20.82 9.73 -11.78
CA TYR A 315 19.58 9.99 -12.51
C TYR A 315 19.79 11.15 -13.50
N GLY A 316 20.77 10.98 -14.40
CA GLY A 316 21.28 12.08 -15.22
C GLY A 316 20.34 12.63 -16.29
N ASN A 317 19.27 11.91 -16.67
CA ASN A 317 18.33 12.43 -17.67
C ASN A 317 17.04 12.94 -17.00
N THR A 318 16.89 14.26 -16.89
CA THR A 318 15.69 14.95 -16.38
C THR A 318 14.74 15.38 -17.49
N ASP A 319 15.06 15.14 -18.76
CA ASP A 319 14.13 15.38 -19.86
C ASP A 319 13.08 14.27 -19.95
N TYR A 320 12.00 14.44 -19.22
CA TYR A 320 10.88 13.47 -19.13
C TYR A 320 10.21 13.20 -20.48
N GLY A 321 10.28 14.15 -21.42
CA GLY A 321 9.73 14.02 -22.76
C GLY A 321 10.45 12.98 -23.62
N SER A 322 11.74 12.78 -23.35
CA SER A 322 12.58 11.79 -24.06
C SER A 322 12.52 10.38 -23.49
N TRP A 323 11.84 10.17 -22.37
CA TRP A 323 11.81 8.85 -21.72
C TRP A 323 10.93 7.86 -22.47
N ARG A 324 11.58 6.87 -23.11
CA ARG A 324 10.87 5.76 -23.73
C ARG A 324 10.12 4.96 -22.68
N ARG A 325 8.80 4.90 -22.80
CA ARG A 325 7.95 4.09 -21.92
C ARG A 325 8.04 2.61 -22.30
N ARG A 326 7.89 1.75 -21.28
CA ARG A 326 7.71 0.30 -21.47
C ARG A 326 6.23 0.05 -21.77
N GLY A 327 5.95 -0.77 -22.78
CA GLY A 327 4.63 -1.28 -23.08
C GLY A 327 4.42 -2.68 -22.52
N ASP A 328 3.17 -3.17 -22.53
CA ASP A 328 2.83 -4.55 -22.13
C ASP A 328 3.63 -5.59 -22.93
N ARG A 329 3.75 -5.39 -24.23
CA ARG A 329 4.54 -6.28 -25.10
C ARG A 329 6.00 -6.37 -24.70
N ASP A 330 6.65 -5.22 -24.47
CA ASP A 330 8.06 -5.18 -24.04
C ASP A 330 8.26 -5.94 -22.73
N TRP A 331 7.26 -5.80 -21.83
CA TRP A 331 7.29 -6.44 -20.52
C TRP A 331 7.16 -7.96 -20.64
N ARG A 332 6.17 -8.45 -21.38
CA ARG A 332 5.92 -9.88 -21.60
C ARG A 332 7.09 -10.56 -22.29
N GLU A 333 7.59 -10.01 -23.40
CA GLU A 333 8.72 -10.56 -24.13
C GLU A 333 10.00 -10.68 -23.27
N SER A 334 10.25 -9.67 -22.42
CA SER A 334 11.40 -9.70 -21.50
C SER A 334 11.23 -10.72 -20.38
N ALA A 335 10.04 -10.81 -19.77
CA ALA A 335 9.72 -11.75 -18.72
C ALA A 335 9.73 -13.21 -19.23
N GLU A 336 9.26 -13.45 -20.46
CA GLU A 336 9.30 -14.76 -21.12
C GLU A 336 10.73 -15.20 -21.46
N LYS A 337 11.60 -14.28 -21.91
CA LYS A 337 13.03 -14.58 -22.09
C LYS A 337 13.67 -15.05 -20.78
N TRP A 338 13.32 -14.41 -19.67
CA TRP A 338 13.81 -14.82 -18.36
C TRP A 338 13.24 -16.19 -17.96
N LEU A 339 11.93 -16.43 -18.16
CA LEU A 339 11.26 -17.69 -17.80
C LEU A 339 11.81 -18.89 -18.58
N ASN A 340 12.07 -18.70 -19.87
CA ASN A 340 12.48 -19.75 -20.80
C ASN A 340 14.01 -19.88 -20.93
N ALA A 341 14.77 -19.21 -20.06
CA ALA A 341 16.23 -19.33 -20.05
C ALA A 341 16.66 -20.78 -19.79
N PRO A 342 17.61 -21.33 -20.57
CA PRO A 342 18.02 -22.72 -20.47
C PRO A 342 18.85 -23.03 -19.21
N ASP A 343 19.51 -22.04 -18.65
CA ASP A 343 20.37 -22.14 -17.48
C ASP A 343 20.42 -20.84 -16.67
N ALA A 344 21.04 -20.89 -15.50
CA ALA A 344 21.14 -19.76 -14.58
C ALA A 344 21.92 -18.56 -15.16
N ARG A 345 22.88 -18.79 -16.06
CA ARG A 345 23.64 -17.70 -16.71
C ARG A 345 22.78 -16.95 -17.71
N ALA A 346 22.04 -17.66 -18.54
CA ALA A 346 21.11 -17.08 -19.50
C ALA A 346 19.96 -16.36 -18.77
N GLU A 347 19.46 -16.93 -17.66
CA GLU A 347 18.44 -16.31 -16.81
C GLU A 347 18.94 -14.98 -16.24
N GLN A 348 20.16 -14.94 -15.70
CA GLN A 348 20.73 -13.70 -15.16
C GLN A 348 20.99 -12.67 -16.29
N ALA A 349 21.47 -13.09 -17.45
CA ALA A 349 21.67 -12.20 -18.59
C ALA A 349 20.36 -11.59 -19.09
N ALA A 350 19.27 -12.37 -19.15
CA ALA A 350 17.94 -11.88 -19.49
C ALA A 350 17.45 -10.82 -18.48
N PHE A 351 17.65 -11.08 -17.18
CA PHE A 351 17.33 -10.12 -16.12
C PHE A 351 18.16 -8.84 -16.21
N ASP A 352 19.49 -8.95 -16.38
CA ASP A 352 20.38 -7.79 -16.46
C ASP A 352 20.06 -6.90 -17.67
N SER A 353 19.57 -7.49 -18.76
CA SER A 353 19.22 -6.76 -19.98
C SER A 353 17.95 -5.92 -19.89
N SER A 354 17.02 -6.27 -18.97
CA SER A 354 15.68 -5.67 -18.93
C SER A 354 15.26 -5.22 -17.53
N GLY A 355 15.82 -5.80 -16.47
CA GLY A 355 15.37 -5.67 -15.11
C GLY A 355 14.07 -6.41 -14.81
N LEU A 356 13.68 -7.38 -15.65
CA LEU A 356 12.41 -8.08 -15.55
C LEU A 356 12.60 -9.59 -15.33
N ARG A 357 11.71 -10.15 -14.51
CA ARG A 357 11.51 -11.58 -14.28
C ARG A 357 10.06 -11.94 -14.58
N TRP A 358 9.79 -13.22 -14.70
CA TRP A 358 8.42 -13.70 -14.82
C TRP A 358 7.60 -13.38 -13.56
N SER A 359 6.36 -12.93 -13.78
CA SER A 359 5.31 -12.83 -12.77
C SER A 359 4.12 -13.71 -13.17
N GLU A 360 3.52 -14.41 -12.21
CA GLU A 360 2.27 -15.16 -12.44
C GLU A 360 1.13 -14.25 -12.92
N LEU A 361 1.16 -12.96 -12.57
CA LEU A 361 0.15 -12.00 -13.04
C LEU A 361 0.12 -11.88 -14.56
N LEU A 362 1.23 -12.17 -15.26
CA LEU A 362 1.29 -12.17 -16.73
C LEU A 362 0.49 -13.29 -17.38
N ARG A 363 0.02 -14.29 -16.62
CA ARG A 363 -0.92 -15.31 -17.10
C ARG A 363 -2.33 -14.74 -17.34
N LEU A 364 -2.66 -13.63 -16.65
CA LEU A 364 -3.92 -12.91 -16.87
C LEU A 364 -3.82 -12.19 -18.22
N PRO A 365 -4.67 -12.53 -19.23
CA PRO A 365 -4.46 -12.03 -20.59
C PRO A 365 -4.68 -10.53 -20.73
N TYR A 366 -5.45 -9.94 -19.82
CA TYR A 366 -5.78 -8.51 -19.78
C TYR A 366 -4.83 -7.67 -18.91
N PHE A 367 -3.94 -8.32 -18.15
CA PHE A 367 -3.09 -7.63 -17.18
C PHE A 367 -1.91 -6.95 -17.87
N ASP A 368 -1.89 -5.62 -17.84
CA ASP A 368 -0.79 -4.78 -18.34
C ASP A 368 0.02 -4.23 -17.15
N PRO A 369 1.22 -4.76 -16.86
CA PRO A 369 2.02 -4.31 -15.72
C PRO A 369 2.40 -2.83 -15.80
N SER A 370 2.53 -2.27 -17.02
CA SER A 370 2.89 -0.86 -17.20
C SER A 370 1.78 0.11 -16.77
N ARG A 371 0.56 -0.37 -16.63
CA ARG A 371 -0.63 0.40 -16.27
C ARG A 371 -1.24 -0.01 -14.93
N PHE A 372 -1.18 -1.32 -14.60
CA PHE A 372 -1.88 -1.88 -13.44
C PHE A 372 -1.02 -1.95 -12.19
N VAL A 373 0.31 -1.82 -12.30
CA VAL A 373 1.18 -1.65 -11.13
C VAL A 373 1.20 -0.18 -10.75
N VAL A 374 0.45 0.15 -9.71
CA VAL A 374 0.21 1.52 -9.27
C VAL A 374 1.20 1.87 -8.15
N LEU A 375 1.74 3.08 -8.20
CA LEU A 375 2.53 3.61 -7.09
C LEU A 375 1.60 3.93 -5.92
N ASP A 376 1.86 3.35 -4.76
CA ASP A 376 1.11 3.67 -3.55
C ASP A 376 1.39 5.11 -3.12
N ALA A 377 0.34 5.92 -3.10
CA ALA A 377 0.43 7.34 -2.77
C ALA A 377 0.87 7.55 -1.32
N MET A 378 0.45 6.70 -0.38
CA MET A 378 0.83 6.84 1.02
C MET A 378 2.35 6.70 1.19
N HIS A 379 2.95 5.60 0.73
CA HIS A 379 4.38 5.34 0.90
C HIS A 379 5.25 6.24 0.02
N ASN A 380 4.85 6.50 -1.23
CA ASN A 380 5.70 7.24 -2.16
C ASN A 380 5.50 8.74 -2.12
N LEU A 381 4.24 9.21 -2.03
CA LEU A 381 3.94 10.63 -2.01
C LEU A 381 4.02 11.18 -0.58
N PHE A 382 3.20 10.68 0.34
CA PHE A 382 3.09 11.26 1.68
C PHE A 382 4.29 10.95 2.57
N LEU A 383 4.63 9.68 2.78
CA LEU A 383 5.78 9.29 3.61
C LEU A 383 7.13 9.51 2.93
N GLY A 384 7.18 9.52 1.60
CA GLY A 384 8.38 9.76 0.82
C GLY A 384 8.55 11.21 0.43
N LEU A 385 7.97 11.60 -0.71
CA LEU A 385 8.24 12.88 -1.36
C LEU A 385 7.80 14.08 -0.52
N ILE A 386 6.57 14.07 0.00
CA ILE A 386 6.04 15.17 0.82
C ILE A 386 6.82 15.28 2.12
N ASN A 387 7.06 14.16 2.81
CA ASN A 387 7.85 14.16 4.03
C ASN A 387 9.26 14.70 3.77
N PHE A 388 9.97 14.24 2.72
CA PHE A 388 11.26 14.78 2.33
C PHE A 388 11.19 16.29 2.04
N HIS A 389 10.17 16.72 1.28
CA HIS A 389 10.02 18.14 0.93
C HIS A 389 9.81 19.00 2.17
N PHE A 390 8.91 18.60 3.06
CA PHE A 390 8.63 19.36 4.27
C PHE A 390 9.74 19.23 5.33
N CYS A 391 10.21 18.02 5.61
CA CYS A 391 11.17 17.80 6.71
C CYS A 391 12.62 18.12 6.33
N ASP A 392 13.05 17.79 5.12
CA ASP A 392 14.45 17.91 4.72
C ASP A 392 14.73 19.20 3.91
N LEU A 393 13.84 19.61 2.99
CA LEU A 393 14.04 20.84 2.23
C LEU A 393 13.53 22.07 2.96
N LEU A 394 12.34 22.02 3.55
CA LEU A 394 11.75 23.16 4.26
C LEU A 394 12.06 23.16 5.76
N GLY A 395 12.67 22.09 6.30
CA GLY A 395 13.09 22.00 7.69
C GLY A 395 11.97 21.77 8.70
N TYR A 396 10.77 21.43 8.26
CA TYR A 396 9.65 21.11 9.14
C TYR A 396 9.85 19.71 9.74
N ARG A 397 10.41 19.61 10.93
CA ARG A 397 10.58 18.34 11.64
C ARG A 397 9.67 18.31 12.86
N PRO A 398 8.84 17.26 13.02
CA PRO A 398 8.09 17.09 14.25
C PRO A 398 9.06 16.99 15.42
N SER A 399 8.74 17.65 16.54
CA SER A 399 9.52 17.57 17.76
C SER A 399 9.58 16.12 18.27
N SER A 400 10.78 15.65 18.62
CA SER A 400 10.99 14.30 19.15
C SER A 400 10.48 14.12 20.60
N SER A 401 9.94 15.16 21.23
CA SER A 401 9.35 15.09 22.57
C SER A 401 7.90 14.58 22.49
N LYS A 402 7.59 13.56 23.26
CA LYS A 402 6.33 12.79 23.32
C LYS A 402 5.09 13.56 23.81
N LYS A 403 5.08 14.88 23.73
CA LYS A 403 3.93 15.72 24.11
C LYS A 403 3.81 16.82 23.06
N GLU A 404 2.76 16.72 22.25
CA GLU A 404 2.31 17.67 21.24
C GLU A 404 3.21 17.75 19.98
N ASP A 405 2.62 17.51 18.82
CA ASP A 405 3.26 17.73 17.51
C ASP A 405 3.46 19.24 17.31
N ILE A 406 4.68 19.70 17.59
CA ILE A 406 5.05 21.10 17.52
C ILE A 406 5.66 21.37 16.15
N ILE A 407 5.00 22.20 15.34
CA ILE A 407 5.49 22.64 14.04
C ILE A 407 6.40 23.85 14.25
N VAL A 408 7.65 23.74 13.80
CA VAL A 408 8.60 24.88 13.77
C VAL A 408 8.82 25.30 12.32
N LEU A 409 8.52 26.53 11.98
CA LEU A 409 8.74 27.09 10.65
C LEU A 409 10.23 27.43 10.45
N PRO A 410 10.93 26.94 9.41
CA PRO A 410 12.31 27.30 9.13
C PRO A 410 12.39 28.66 8.42
N ILE A 411 12.00 29.71 9.11
CA ILE A 411 12.01 31.07 8.56
C ILE A 411 13.41 31.65 8.74
N THR A 412 13.99 32.12 7.64
CA THR A 412 15.22 32.91 7.63
C THR A 412 14.92 34.23 6.91
N PHE A 413 15.51 35.30 7.41
CA PHE A 413 15.46 36.62 6.76
C PHE A 413 16.80 36.92 6.09
N SER A 414 16.78 37.78 5.06
CA SER A 414 18.00 38.34 4.49
C SER A 414 18.80 39.12 5.55
N ASP A 415 20.07 39.36 5.28
CA ASP A 415 20.96 40.08 6.22
C ASP A 415 20.74 41.60 6.24
N ASP A 416 19.83 42.14 5.45
CA ASP A 416 19.57 43.57 5.27
C ASP A 416 19.16 44.29 6.58
N TRP A 417 18.59 43.55 7.55
CA TRP A 417 18.22 44.11 8.85
C TRP A 417 19.44 44.40 9.75
N LYS A 418 20.62 43.87 9.44
CA LYS A 418 21.85 44.16 10.19
C LYS A 418 22.29 45.60 10.09
N GLU A 419 21.77 46.33 9.09
CA GLU A 419 21.99 47.79 8.96
C GLU A 419 21.01 48.65 9.80
N PHE A 420 20.06 48.02 10.50
CA PHE A 420 19.09 48.71 11.33
C PHE A 420 19.74 49.18 12.64
N LYS A 421 19.07 50.07 13.39
CA LYS A 421 19.49 50.45 14.74
C LYS A 421 19.44 49.23 15.65
N GLU A 422 20.33 49.16 16.62
CA GLU A 422 20.49 48.00 17.54
C GLU A 422 19.17 47.59 18.21
N THR A 423 18.32 48.55 18.62
CA THR A 423 16.98 48.27 19.18
C THR A 423 16.00 47.67 18.17
N GLU A 424 16.15 48.02 16.90
CA GLU A 424 15.37 47.47 15.81
C GLU A 424 15.86 46.08 15.41
N GLN A 425 17.20 45.85 15.42
CA GLN A 425 17.79 44.55 15.20
C GLN A 425 17.30 43.53 16.25
N GLY A 426 17.34 43.91 17.55
CA GLY A 426 16.81 43.08 18.61
C GLY A 426 15.31 42.75 18.46
N SER A 427 14.55 43.61 17.78
CA SER A 427 13.13 43.32 17.44
C SER A 427 12.99 42.36 16.28
N VAL A 428 13.87 42.41 15.27
CA VAL A 428 13.88 41.43 14.17
C VAL A 428 14.24 40.03 14.70
N GLU A 429 15.25 39.94 15.56
CA GLU A 429 15.60 38.68 16.22
C GLU A 429 14.47 38.09 17.07
N LYS A 430 13.72 38.96 17.78
CA LYS A 430 12.52 38.53 18.52
C LYS A 430 11.44 38.01 17.61
N ILE A 431 11.15 38.68 16.48
CA ILE A 431 10.15 38.25 15.50
C ILE A 431 10.57 36.90 14.92
N LEU A 432 11.83 36.74 14.48
CA LEU A 432 12.35 35.46 14.00
C LEU A 432 12.17 34.35 15.04
N ARG A 433 12.52 34.60 16.28
CA ARG A 433 12.37 33.65 17.38
C ARG A 433 10.89 33.30 17.62
N TYR A 434 9.98 34.25 17.52
CA TYR A 434 8.55 34.01 17.65
C TYR A 434 8.02 33.18 16.48
N LEU A 435 8.40 33.49 15.25
CA LEU A 435 7.99 32.76 14.06
C LEU A 435 8.57 31.34 13.98
N GLN A 436 9.75 31.14 14.57
CA GLN A 436 10.40 29.82 14.73
C GLN A 436 9.97 29.09 16.01
N SER A 437 9.12 29.73 16.85
CA SER A 437 8.57 29.07 18.03
C SER A 437 7.47 28.08 17.62
N PRO A 438 7.28 27.01 18.41
CA PRO A 438 6.19 26.07 18.19
C PRO A 438 4.85 26.77 18.12
N ILE A 439 4.06 26.42 17.09
CA ILE A 439 2.70 26.92 16.94
C ILE A 439 1.79 25.89 17.65
N ALA A 440 1.14 26.30 18.73
CA ALA A 440 0.19 25.45 19.44
C ALA A 440 -1.14 25.36 18.69
N THR A 441 -1.84 24.26 18.92
CA THR A 441 -3.03 23.86 18.17
C THR A 441 -4.32 24.64 18.50
N GLU A 442 -4.34 25.47 19.56
CA GLU A 442 -5.51 26.24 19.99
C GLU A 442 -5.40 27.70 19.54
N LEU A 443 -5.70 27.95 18.27
CA LEU A 443 -5.45 29.20 17.54
C LEU A 443 -6.22 30.43 18.05
N GLU A 444 -7.38 30.30 18.65
CA GLU A 444 -8.17 31.47 19.08
C GLU A 444 -7.74 32.02 20.43
N ALA A 445 -7.37 31.16 21.38
CA ALA A 445 -6.85 31.57 22.68
C ALA A 445 -5.45 32.24 22.56
N GLU A 446 -4.69 31.95 21.50
CA GLU A 446 -3.34 32.44 21.27
C GLU A 446 -3.28 33.76 20.49
N ARG A 447 -4.35 34.23 19.81
CA ARG A 447 -4.31 35.47 19.03
C ARG A 447 -3.89 36.68 19.86
N GLU A 448 -4.36 36.77 21.10
CA GLU A 448 -3.96 37.84 22.01
C GLU A 448 -2.49 37.74 22.45
N ILE A 449 -1.97 36.51 22.60
CA ILE A 449 -0.57 36.27 22.93
C ILE A 449 0.32 36.71 21.78
N TRP A 450 -0.01 36.31 20.54
CA TRP A 450 0.71 36.71 19.35
C TRP A 450 0.62 38.21 19.10
N HIS A 451 -0.54 38.81 19.31
CA HIS A 451 -0.71 40.24 19.20
C HIS A 451 0.17 41.01 20.18
N ARG A 452 0.24 40.60 21.45
CA ARG A 452 1.14 41.18 22.46
C ARG A 452 2.61 40.96 22.09
N ARG A 453 2.99 39.82 21.61
CA ARG A 453 4.37 39.52 21.17
C ARG A 453 4.80 40.46 20.03
N PHE A 454 4.04 40.52 18.95
CA PHE A 454 4.39 41.33 17.79
C PHE A 454 4.28 42.86 18.08
N THR A 455 3.28 43.30 18.80
CA THR A 455 3.16 44.73 19.16
C THR A 455 4.22 45.20 20.15
N SER A 456 4.96 44.28 20.79
CA SER A 456 6.15 44.63 21.60
C SER A 456 7.38 44.98 20.74
N CYS A 457 7.39 44.59 19.44
CA CYS A 457 8.50 44.82 18.53
C CYS A 457 8.44 46.22 17.88
N HIS A 458 9.54 46.69 17.32
CA HIS A 458 9.60 47.97 16.59
C HIS A 458 8.83 47.89 15.27
N ASN A 459 8.18 49.00 14.86
CA ASN A 459 7.39 49.08 13.65
C ASN A 459 8.17 48.70 12.38
N ARG A 460 9.43 49.16 12.28
CA ARG A 460 10.32 48.86 11.17
C ARG A 460 10.69 47.37 11.10
N ALA A 461 10.82 46.71 12.23
CA ALA A 461 11.10 45.26 12.27
C ALA A 461 9.88 44.43 11.80
N LEU A 462 8.65 44.82 12.17
CA LEU A 462 7.42 44.20 11.70
C LEU A 462 7.23 44.38 10.18
N TRP A 463 7.43 45.61 9.70
CA TRP A 463 7.41 45.90 8.27
C TRP A 463 8.42 45.04 7.49
N PHE A 464 9.66 44.96 7.99
CA PHE A 464 10.72 44.15 7.38
C PHE A 464 10.31 42.68 7.31
N ALA A 465 9.81 42.14 8.40
CA ALA A 465 9.33 40.73 8.44
C ALA A 465 8.19 40.49 7.43
N CYS A 466 7.23 41.42 7.31
CA CYS A 466 6.15 41.32 6.30
C CYS A 466 6.69 41.36 4.87
N LYS A 467 7.72 42.15 4.59
CA LYS A 467 8.39 42.20 3.27
C LYS A 467 9.17 40.92 2.96
N GLU A 468 9.96 40.42 3.88
CA GLU A 468 10.72 39.16 3.74
C GLU A 468 9.79 37.98 3.47
N LEU A 469 8.66 37.94 4.17
CA LEU A 469 7.63 36.92 3.99
C LEU A 469 6.72 37.15 2.78
N LYS A 470 6.97 38.24 2.00
CA LYS A 470 6.19 38.63 0.80
C LYS A 470 4.69 38.84 1.07
N LEU A 471 4.35 39.29 2.27
CA LEU A 471 2.97 39.53 2.68
C LEU A 471 2.41 40.88 2.19
N VAL A 472 3.32 41.76 1.76
CA VAL A 472 3.01 43.07 1.23
C VAL A 472 3.85 43.36 -0.02
N PRO A 473 3.40 44.24 -0.93
CA PRO A 473 4.18 44.67 -2.09
C PRO A 473 5.56 45.23 -1.68
N LEU A 474 6.58 45.00 -2.49
CA LEU A 474 7.95 45.48 -2.22
C LEU A 474 8.04 47.03 -2.15
N SER A 475 7.10 47.74 -2.76
CA SER A 475 6.98 49.19 -2.75
C SER A 475 6.36 49.76 -1.46
N THR A 476 5.86 48.91 -0.56
CA THR A 476 5.19 49.35 0.68
C THR A 476 6.20 49.95 1.66
N ASP A 477 5.94 51.22 2.08
CA ASP A 477 6.77 51.94 3.06
C ASP A 477 6.33 51.60 4.49
N VAL A 478 7.26 51.66 5.43
CA VAL A 478 7.03 51.42 6.87
C VAL A 478 5.99 52.33 7.49
N LYS A 479 5.81 53.56 6.91
CA LYS A 479 4.88 54.58 7.40
C LYS A 479 3.45 54.39 6.89
N GLN A 480 3.21 53.47 5.95
CA GLN A 480 1.89 53.26 5.33
C GLN A 480 0.90 52.57 6.26
N LEU A 481 1.39 51.78 7.23
CA LEU A 481 0.56 51.07 8.19
C LEU A 481 1.01 51.36 9.62
N MET A 482 0.06 51.26 10.54
CA MET A 482 0.35 51.40 11.96
C MET A 482 0.93 50.07 12.51
N LYS A 483 1.59 50.14 13.63
CA LYS A 483 2.24 49.00 14.30
C LYS A 483 1.30 47.79 14.50
N LYS A 484 0.05 48.09 14.84
CA LYS A 484 -1.00 47.09 15.05
C LYS A 484 -1.34 46.36 13.75
N GLU A 485 -1.43 47.08 12.67
CA GLU A 485 -1.77 46.55 11.34
C GLU A 485 -0.67 45.64 10.80
N TRP A 486 0.61 46.01 10.99
CA TRP A 486 1.75 45.14 10.69
C TRP A 486 1.72 43.83 11.50
N ALA A 487 1.36 43.92 12.79
CA ALA A 487 1.23 42.77 13.65
C ALA A 487 0.08 41.84 13.21
N ASP A 488 -1.08 42.44 12.83
CA ASP A 488 -2.23 41.68 12.36
C ASP A 488 -1.93 40.92 11.05
N ILE A 489 -1.19 41.52 10.11
CA ILE A 489 -0.73 40.83 8.89
C ILE A 489 0.10 39.60 9.21
N LEU A 490 1.05 39.70 10.14
CA LEU A 490 1.89 38.56 10.56
C LEU A 490 1.06 37.51 11.28
N ILE A 491 0.11 37.90 12.11
CA ILE A 491 -0.79 36.96 12.84
C ILE A 491 -1.67 36.20 11.86
N ASP A 492 -2.28 36.91 10.90
CA ASP A 492 -3.16 36.27 9.89
C ASP A 492 -2.35 35.32 9.01
N TRP A 493 -1.10 35.65 8.68
CA TRP A 493 -0.21 34.75 7.96
C TRP A 493 0.14 33.49 8.77
N VAL A 494 0.54 33.63 10.05
CA VAL A 494 0.78 32.49 10.94
C VAL A 494 -0.46 31.60 11.05
N ARG A 495 -1.64 32.24 11.15
CA ARG A 495 -2.93 31.53 11.22
C ARG A 495 -3.25 30.78 9.92
N CYS A 496 -3.04 31.39 8.76
CA CYS A 496 -3.25 30.73 7.47
C CYS A 496 -2.35 29.51 7.29
N ILE A 497 -1.09 29.64 7.66
CA ILE A 497 -0.15 28.51 7.63
C ILE A 497 -0.59 27.41 8.60
N ALA A 498 -0.91 27.75 9.83
CA ALA A 498 -1.36 26.79 10.82
C ALA A 498 -2.65 26.07 10.38
N LEU A 499 -3.63 26.78 9.82
CA LEU A 499 -4.88 26.18 9.31
C LEU A 499 -4.65 25.30 8.08
N SER A 500 -3.76 25.70 7.16
CA SER A 500 -3.38 24.88 6.02
C SER A 500 -2.69 23.59 6.46
N PHE A 501 -1.82 23.68 7.46
CA PHE A 501 -1.19 22.53 8.08
C PHE A 501 -2.19 21.65 8.82
N TYR A 502 -3.13 22.26 9.55
CA TYR A 502 -4.16 21.54 10.30
C TYR A 502 -5.09 20.74 9.40
N SER A 503 -5.50 21.32 8.28
CA SER A 503 -6.33 20.63 7.29
C SER A 503 -5.61 19.42 6.70
N VAL A 504 -4.35 19.57 6.32
CA VAL A 504 -3.53 18.46 5.77
C VAL A 504 -3.16 17.47 6.86
N LEU A 505 -2.75 17.92 8.05
CA LEU A 505 -2.37 17.06 9.16
C LEU A 505 -3.58 16.31 9.75
N THR A 506 -4.73 16.98 9.88
CA THR A 506 -5.97 16.36 10.38
C THR A 506 -6.47 15.30 9.42
N GLN A 507 -6.35 15.54 8.12
CA GLN A 507 -6.69 14.55 7.10
C GLN A 507 -5.72 13.37 7.15
N LEU A 508 -4.41 13.60 7.30
CA LEU A 508 -3.39 12.58 7.45
C LEU A 508 -3.55 11.79 8.77
N ILE A 509 -3.85 12.48 9.89
CA ILE A 509 -4.07 11.86 11.20
C ILE A 509 -5.39 11.08 11.23
N LEU A 510 -6.44 11.54 10.59
CA LEU A 510 -7.69 10.81 10.46
C LEU A 510 -7.50 9.55 9.62
N GLU A 511 -6.72 9.62 8.55
CA GLU A 511 -6.37 8.46 7.73
C GLU A 511 -5.41 7.51 8.48
N GLU A 512 -4.43 8.01 9.21
CA GLU A 512 -3.53 7.22 10.06
C GLU A 512 -4.26 6.62 11.29
N ASN A 513 -5.16 7.36 11.92
CA ASN A 513 -5.97 6.85 13.04
C ASN A 513 -7.04 5.86 12.57
N ALA A 514 -7.61 6.03 11.39
CA ALA A 514 -8.46 5.02 10.76
C ALA A 514 -7.65 3.73 10.50
N PHE A 515 -6.43 3.85 10.02
CA PHE A 515 -5.51 2.73 9.81
C PHE A 515 -5.04 2.11 11.14
N ARG A 516 -4.70 2.93 12.15
CA ARG A 516 -4.30 2.46 13.50
C ARG A 516 -5.46 1.87 14.29
N SER A 517 -6.68 2.37 14.15
CA SER A 517 -7.86 1.80 14.81
C SER A 517 -8.24 0.45 14.22
N THR A 518 -8.05 0.25 12.92
CA THR A 518 -8.20 -1.04 12.27
C THR A 518 -7.10 -2.02 12.67
N SER A 519 -5.85 -1.57 12.82
CA SER A 519 -4.74 -2.41 13.29
C SER A 519 -4.78 -2.65 14.82
N ALA A 520 -5.22 -1.69 15.63
CA ALA A 520 -5.31 -1.84 17.09
C ALA A 520 -6.49 -2.72 17.53
N ASN A 521 -7.56 -2.76 16.75
CA ASN A 521 -8.65 -3.72 16.99
C ASN A 521 -8.27 -5.14 16.55
N ALA A 522 -7.34 -5.30 15.61
CA ALA A 522 -6.73 -6.59 15.27
C ALA A 522 -5.77 -7.12 16.38
N HIS A 523 -5.24 -6.24 17.24
CA HIS A 523 -4.29 -6.60 18.30
C HIS A 523 -4.91 -6.82 19.70
N ARG A 524 -6.21 -6.67 19.87
CA ARG A 524 -6.90 -6.89 21.18
C ARG A 524 -7.48 -8.30 21.36
N GLY A 525 -7.00 -9.30 20.62
CA GLY A 525 -7.26 -10.70 20.94
C GLY A 525 -6.01 -11.36 21.57
N PRO A 526 -6.10 -12.04 22.74
CA PRO A 526 -4.95 -12.72 23.28
C PRO A 526 -4.65 -13.97 22.45
N CYS A 527 -3.69 -13.88 21.54
CA CYS A 527 -3.13 -15.06 20.88
C CYS A 527 -2.26 -15.82 21.90
N ARG A 528 -2.87 -16.61 22.79
CA ARG A 528 -2.18 -17.65 23.53
C ARG A 528 -2.00 -18.85 22.60
N ILE A 529 -0.88 -18.91 21.96
CA ILE A 529 -0.41 -20.17 21.35
C ILE A 529 -0.01 -21.07 22.53
N ALA A 530 -0.86 -22.04 22.85
CA ALA A 530 -0.50 -23.13 23.73
C ALA A 530 0.67 -23.92 23.10
N ARG A 531 1.66 -24.23 23.94
CA ARG A 531 2.86 -25.03 23.64
C ARG A 531 2.54 -26.41 23.09
#